data_5efdfe2e27da3c8bacad9ef6874f646f
#
_entry.id   5efdfe2e27da3c8bacad9ef6874f646f
#
_cell.length_a   1.000
_cell.length_b   1.000
_cell.length_c   1.000
_cell.angle_alpha   90.00
_cell.angle_beta   90.00
_cell.angle_gamma   90.00
#
_symmetry.space_group_name_H-M   'P 1'
#
loop_
_entity.id
_entity.type
_entity.pdbx_description
1 polymer ?
#
loop_
_entity_poly.entity_id
_entity_poly.type
_entity_poly.pdbx_seq_one_letter_code
_entity_poly.pdbx_strand_id
1 'polypeptide(L)'
;MSLLALMLGMTACKNNDTVNMTASPEKQEREFLTDAIRHRSPDVQKVDIVGNTVVYTHIFDGIVDVKTYTFDGDVCAEVERVYAFPNQMSALRHYRRAVEQADLYEDIQIFNNEVKYKLKDVQHKLETKGLTKEQLKAKFDKQIADAKTDMQKAGDKMKKAGACIENDMKCCGKSDCKKK
;
A
#
# COMPACT_ATOMS: atom_id res chain seq x y z
N MET A 1 -35.03 49.65 35.16
CA MET A 1 -34.96 48.23 34.86
C MET A 1 -34.75 48.07 33.35
N SER A 2 -33.54 47.91 32.90
CA SER A 2 -33.20 47.79 31.48
C SER A 2 -32.66 46.39 31.22
N LEU A 3 -33.36 45.59 30.40
CA LEU A 3 -32.91 44.33 29.88
C LEU A 3 -31.99 44.61 28.68
N LEU A 4 -30.69 44.26 28.80
CA LEU A 4 -29.75 44.23 27.70
C LEU A 4 -29.77 42.82 27.09
N ALA A 5 -30.30 42.70 25.88
CA ALA A 5 -30.25 41.48 25.11
C ALA A 5 -28.91 41.42 24.35
N LEU A 6 -28.00 40.50 24.74
CA LEU A 6 -26.78 40.18 24.00
C LEU A 6 -27.14 39.24 22.85
N MET A 7 -27.11 39.79 21.63
CA MET A 7 -27.14 38.99 20.40
C MET A 7 -25.71 38.43 20.12
N LEU A 8 -25.48 37.17 20.43
CA LEU A 8 -24.30 36.42 19.99
C LEU A 8 -24.51 36.04 18.53
N GLY A 9 -23.81 36.76 17.66
CA GLY A 9 -23.70 36.41 16.25
C GLY A 9 -22.90 35.11 16.04
N MET A 10 -23.58 34.01 15.68
CA MET A 10 -22.95 32.81 15.18
C MET A 10 -22.55 33.05 13.73
N THR A 11 -21.28 33.32 13.51
CA THR A 11 -20.68 33.23 12.17
C THR A 11 -20.59 31.76 11.78
N ALA A 12 -21.53 31.28 10.97
CA ALA A 12 -21.46 29.99 10.32
C ALA A 12 -20.30 29.99 9.33
N CYS A 13 -19.24 29.28 9.67
CA CYS A 13 -18.22 28.87 8.66
C CYS A 13 -18.89 27.95 7.64
N LYS A 14 -19.11 28.46 6.43
CA LYS A 14 -19.48 27.65 5.28
C LYS A 14 -18.25 26.87 4.84
N ASN A 15 -18.06 25.68 5.38
CA ASN A 15 -17.21 24.67 4.72
C ASN A 15 -18.06 24.06 3.60
N ASN A 16 -17.80 24.53 2.37
CA ASN A 16 -18.33 23.93 1.16
C ASN A 16 -17.52 22.70 0.76
N ASP A 17 -17.42 21.71 1.63
CA ASP A 17 -17.07 20.36 1.26
C ASP A 17 -18.35 19.53 1.21
N THR A 18 -19.17 19.78 0.20
CA THR A 18 -20.22 18.85 -0.21
C THR A 18 -19.55 17.62 -0.77
N VAL A 19 -19.22 16.67 0.10
CA VAL A 19 -18.98 15.29 -0.28
C VAL A 19 -20.24 14.81 -0.98
N ASN A 20 -20.13 14.58 -2.28
CA ASN A 20 -21.22 14.15 -3.14
C ASN A 20 -21.61 12.72 -2.77
N MET A 21 -22.48 12.55 -1.76
CA MET A 21 -22.94 11.27 -1.19
C MET A 21 -23.90 10.49 -2.11
N THR A 22 -24.05 10.89 -3.39
CA THR A 22 -25.00 10.28 -4.32
C THR A 22 -24.42 9.24 -5.27
N ALA A 23 -23.13 8.96 -5.23
CA ALA A 23 -22.56 7.89 -6.02
C ALA A 23 -22.74 6.55 -5.29
N SER A 24 -23.29 5.54 -6.01
CA SER A 24 -23.43 4.19 -5.45
C SER A 24 -22.06 3.63 -5.05
N PRO A 25 -21.97 2.77 -4.02
CA PRO A 25 -20.71 2.17 -3.58
C PRO A 25 -19.90 1.54 -4.73
N GLU A 26 -20.57 0.91 -5.68
CA GLU A 26 -19.95 0.31 -6.88
C GLU A 26 -19.33 1.35 -7.82
N LYS A 27 -19.91 2.55 -7.93
CA LYS A 27 -19.36 3.62 -8.76
C LYS A 27 -18.13 4.23 -8.14
N GLN A 28 -18.13 4.41 -6.83
CA GLN A 28 -16.96 4.89 -6.06
C GLN A 28 -15.81 3.86 -6.10
N GLU A 29 -16.13 2.56 -6.06
CA GLU A 29 -15.13 1.50 -6.17
C GLU A 29 -14.52 1.42 -7.57
N ARG A 30 -15.31 1.61 -8.63
CA ARG A 30 -14.83 1.68 -10.02
C ARG A 30 -13.98 2.92 -10.29
N GLU A 31 -14.35 4.08 -9.78
CA GLU A 31 -13.55 5.30 -9.88
C GLU A 31 -12.22 5.15 -9.12
N PHE A 32 -12.24 4.55 -7.93
CA PHE A 32 -11.04 4.24 -7.14
C PHE A 32 -10.10 3.28 -7.88
N LEU A 33 -10.63 2.20 -8.48
CA LEU A 33 -9.85 1.26 -9.29
C LEU A 33 -9.29 1.91 -10.55
N THR A 34 -10.03 2.84 -11.17
CA THR A 34 -9.60 3.55 -12.37
C THR A 34 -8.48 4.54 -12.07
N ASP A 35 -8.54 5.24 -10.94
CA ASP A 35 -7.47 6.13 -10.48
C ASP A 35 -6.23 5.39 -10.00
N ALA A 36 -6.40 4.25 -9.32
CA ALA A 36 -5.29 3.38 -8.94
C ALA A 36 -4.55 2.80 -10.15
N ILE A 37 -5.27 2.54 -11.25
CA ILE A 37 -4.68 2.10 -12.53
C ILE A 37 -3.93 3.24 -13.23
N ARG A 38 -4.42 4.49 -13.15
CA ARG A 38 -3.81 5.66 -13.79
C ARG A 38 -2.53 6.14 -13.11
N HIS A 39 -2.40 5.95 -11.81
CA HIS A 39 -1.26 6.41 -11.00
C HIS A 39 -0.45 5.25 -10.40
N ARG A 40 -0.21 4.19 -11.16
CA ARG A 40 0.71 3.13 -10.72
C ARG A 40 2.10 3.75 -10.50
N SER A 41 2.37 4.14 -9.26
CA SER A 41 3.73 4.34 -8.81
C SER A 41 4.50 3.04 -9.03
N PRO A 42 5.72 3.08 -9.54
CA PRO A 42 6.52 1.88 -9.68
C PRO A 42 6.61 1.18 -8.33
N ASP A 43 6.44 -0.14 -8.33
CA ASP A 43 6.66 -0.98 -7.15
C ASP A 43 8.14 -0.85 -6.74
N VAL A 44 8.39 -0.19 -5.61
CA VAL A 44 9.75 0.04 -5.09
C VAL A 44 9.88 -0.69 -3.77
N GLN A 45 10.81 -1.63 -3.72
CA GLN A 45 11.14 -2.35 -2.50
C GLN A 45 12.60 -2.11 -2.13
N LYS A 46 12.85 -1.87 -0.85
CA LYS A 46 14.17 -1.56 -0.30
C LYS A 46 14.32 -2.17 1.09
N VAL A 47 15.51 -2.61 1.43
CA VAL A 47 15.86 -3.03 2.79
C VAL A 47 17.21 -2.46 3.20
N ASP A 48 17.27 -1.89 4.39
CA ASP A 48 18.48 -1.30 4.97
C ASP A 48 18.71 -1.81 6.40
N ILE A 49 19.96 -1.80 6.86
CA ILE A 49 20.32 -1.92 8.27
C ILE A 49 20.68 -0.54 8.78
N VAL A 50 20.02 -0.10 9.85
CA VAL A 50 20.28 1.18 10.53
C VAL A 50 20.50 0.88 12.03
N GLY A 51 21.75 0.89 12.47
CA GLY A 51 22.10 0.53 13.83
C GLY A 51 21.68 -0.91 14.20
N ASN A 52 20.79 -1.04 15.18
CA ASN A 52 20.23 -2.33 15.61
C ASN A 52 18.91 -2.69 14.92
N THR A 53 18.52 -1.98 13.86
CA THR A 53 17.26 -2.23 13.16
C THR A 53 17.47 -2.68 11.72
N VAL A 54 16.54 -3.50 11.22
CA VAL A 54 16.35 -3.77 9.80
C VAL A 54 15.07 -3.06 9.37
N VAL A 55 15.19 -2.16 8.39
CA VAL A 55 14.05 -1.39 7.86
C VAL A 55 13.73 -1.88 6.46
N TYR A 56 12.55 -2.46 6.29
CA TYR A 56 12.02 -2.84 4.99
C TYR A 56 10.96 -1.83 4.57
N THR A 57 11.14 -1.24 3.39
CA THR A 57 10.20 -0.28 2.80
C THR A 57 9.65 -0.83 1.50
N HIS A 58 8.33 -0.79 1.35
CA HIS A 58 7.64 -1.16 0.13
C HIS A 58 6.69 -0.04 -0.28
N ILE A 59 6.85 0.49 -1.50
CA ILE A 59 5.99 1.52 -2.08
C ILE A 59 5.23 0.88 -3.23
N PHE A 60 3.91 0.85 -3.16
CA PHE A 60 3.03 0.26 -4.17
C PHE A 60 1.70 0.99 -4.21
N ASP A 61 1.19 1.29 -5.38
CA ASP A 61 -0.11 1.94 -5.60
C ASP A 61 -0.32 3.22 -4.75
N GLY A 62 0.76 4.00 -4.53
CA GLY A 62 0.76 5.20 -3.69
C GLY A 62 0.72 4.93 -2.19
N ILE A 63 0.77 3.68 -1.76
CA ILE A 63 0.89 3.27 -0.35
C ILE A 63 2.36 3.10 -0.02
N VAL A 64 2.79 3.62 1.12
CA VAL A 64 4.11 3.36 1.69
C VAL A 64 3.94 2.43 2.87
N ASP A 65 4.54 1.24 2.82
CA ASP A 65 4.57 0.24 3.89
C ASP A 65 6.01 0.16 4.42
N VAL A 66 6.20 0.52 5.68
CA VAL A 66 7.49 0.45 6.37
C VAL A 66 7.40 -0.52 7.53
N LYS A 67 8.25 -1.56 7.51
CA LYS A 67 8.44 -2.48 8.62
C LYS A 67 9.80 -2.24 9.25
N THR A 68 9.82 -2.00 10.54
CA THR A 68 11.04 -1.82 11.34
C THR A 68 11.18 -3.00 12.30
N TYR A 69 12.22 -3.77 12.13
CA TYR A 69 12.59 -4.89 12.98
C TYR A 69 13.73 -4.43 13.92
N THR A 70 13.45 -4.32 15.21
CA THR A 70 14.42 -3.92 16.22
C THR A 70 15.04 -5.15 16.87
N PHE A 71 16.35 -5.20 16.94
CA PHE A 71 17.11 -6.32 17.49
C PHE A 71 17.75 -5.97 18.84
N ASP A 72 17.72 -6.94 19.74
CA ASP A 72 18.56 -6.97 20.96
C ASP A 72 19.56 -8.10 20.76
N GLY A 73 20.83 -7.74 20.48
CA GLY A 73 21.84 -8.68 20.01
C GLY A 73 21.40 -9.31 18.67
N ASP A 74 21.30 -10.64 18.64
CA ASP A 74 20.91 -11.42 17.47
C ASP A 74 19.40 -11.75 17.44
N VAL A 75 18.63 -11.32 18.44
CA VAL A 75 17.22 -11.65 18.58
C VAL A 75 16.37 -10.44 18.20
N CYS A 76 15.40 -10.64 17.33
CA CYS A 76 14.41 -9.61 17.05
C CYS A 76 13.49 -9.43 18.27
N ALA A 77 13.54 -8.24 18.86
CA ALA A 77 12.80 -7.89 20.08
C ALA A 77 11.44 -7.26 19.76
N GLU A 78 11.33 -6.51 18.66
CA GLU A 78 10.11 -5.78 18.28
C GLU A 78 9.99 -5.69 16.77
N VAL A 79 8.76 -5.73 16.27
CA VAL A 79 8.43 -5.41 14.87
C VAL A 79 7.35 -4.36 14.85
N GLU A 80 7.70 -3.17 14.36
CA GLU A 80 6.77 -2.07 14.14
C GLU A 80 6.44 -1.97 12.65
N ARG A 81 5.19 -1.64 12.32
CA ARG A 81 4.74 -1.42 10.96
C ARG A 81 3.99 -0.10 10.84
N VAL A 82 4.38 0.69 9.84
CA VAL A 82 3.75 1.96 9.51
C VAL A 82 3.29 1.92 8.06
N TYR A 83 2.01 2.21 7.84
CA TYR A 83 1.43 2.42 6.52
C TYR A 83 1.07 3.88 6.33
N ALA A 84 1.54 4.50 5.25
CA ALA A 84 1.03 5.78 4.78
C ALA A 84 0.18 5.56 3.53
N PHE A 85 -1.06 6.04 3.56
CA PHE A 85 -2.04 5.86 2.49
C PHE A 85 -2.21 7.15 1.67
N PRO A 86 -2.63 7.07 0.40
CA PRO A 86 -2.86 8.26 -0.41
C PRO A 86 -4.04 9.11 0.09
N ASN A 87 -4.92 8.55 0.92
CA ASN A 87 -6.06 9.28 1.51
C ASN A 87 -6.50 8.68 2.85
N GLN A 88 -7.20 9.50 3.63
CA GLN A 88 -7.66 9.15 4.98
C GLN A 88 -8.67 8.00 5.00
N MET A 89 -9.52 7.86 3.97
CA MET A 89 -10.50 6.75 3.92
C MET A 89 -9.84 5.39 3.79
N SER A 90 -8.76 5.31 3.01
CA SER A 90 -7.96 4.08 2.90
C SER A 90 -7.25 3.76 4.21
N ALA A 91 -6.69 4.76 4.89
CA ALA A 91 -6.09 4.60 6.22
C ALA A 91 -7.12 4.11 7.25
N LEU A 92 -8.30 4.72 7.30
CA LEU A 92 -9.37 4.33 8.23
C LEU A 92 -9.85 2.88 7.98
N ARG A 93 -9.96 2.48 6.71
CA ARG A 93 -10.34 1.12 6.34
C ARG A 93 -9.28 0.10 6.78
N HIS A 94 -7.99 0.44 6.61
CA HIS A 94 -6.88 -0.39 7.09
C HIS A 94 -6.82 -0.46 8.61
N TYR A 95 -6.99 0.67 9.30
CA TYR A 95 -7.04 0.75 10.75
C TYR A 95 -8.14 -0.18 11.34
N ARG A 96 -9.35 -0.14 10.79
CA ARG A 96 -10.45 -1.01 11.23
C ARG A 96 -10.09 -2.49 11.12
N ARG A 97 -9.47 -2.91 9.99
CA ARG A 97 -9.01 -4.28 9.81
C ARG A 97 -7.91 -4.66 10.81
N ALA A 98 -6.99 -3.75 11.11
CA ALA A 98 -5.95 -3.99 12.11
C ALA A 98 -6.57 -4.17 13.52
N VAL A 99 -7.58 -3.37 13.88
CA VAL A 99 -8.32 -3.49 15.15
C VAL A 99 -9.09 -4.81 15.21
N GLU A 100 -9.70 -5.26 14.12
CA GLU A 100 -10.36 -6.57 14.03
C GLU A 100 -9.38 -7.74 14.22
N GLN A 101 -8.08 -7.51 13.99
CA GLN A 101 -6.98 -8.46 14.16
C GLN A 101 -6.12 -8.15 15.41
N ALA A 102 -6.73 -7.63 16.47
CA ALA A 102 -6.04 -7.26 17.71
C ALA A 102 -5.41 -8.45 18.46
N ASP A 103 -5.68 -9.68 18.05
CA ASP A 103 -4.96 -10.89 18.47
C ASP A 103 -3.53 -10.98 17.88
N LEU A 104 -3.28 -10.34 16.73
CA LEU A 104 -1.98 -10.32 16.04
C LEU A 104 -1.19 -9.04 16.29
N TYR A 105 -1.88 -7.93 16.58
CA TYR A 105 -1.30 -6.59 16.66
C TYR A 105 -1.56 -5.94 18.01
N GLU A 106 -0.67 -5.02 18.38
CA GLU A 106 -0.79 -4.16 19.56
C GLU A 106 -0.39 -2.72 19.21
N ASP A 107 -0.68 -1.76 20.10
CA ASP A 107 -0.38 -0.33 19.93
C ASP A 107 -0.94 0.24 18.60
N ILE A 108 -2.14 -0.22 18.20
CA ILE A 108 -2.74 0.17 16.93
C ILE A 108 -3.18 1.63 17.00
N GLN A 109 -2.63 2.47 16.15
CA GLN A 109 -2.88 3.90 16.08
C GLN A 109 -3.17 4.36 14.66
N ILE A 110 -3.97 5.41 14.53
CA ILE A 110 -4.20 6.11 13.27
C ILE A 110 -4.00 7.61 13.48
N PHE A 111 -3.24 8.24 12.60
CA PHE A 111 -3.04 9.68 12.57
C PHE A 111 -3.07 10.17 11.12
N ASN A 112 -4.03 11.02 10.79
CA ASN A 112 -4.30 11.46 9.41
C ASN A 112 -4.48 10.26 8.46
N ASN A 113 -3.54 10.10 7.52
CA ASN A 113 -3.51 9.02 6.54
C ASN A 113 -2.47 7.93 6.86
N GLU A 114 -1.93 7.91 8.08
CA GLU A 114 -0.99 6.91 8.55
C GLU A 114 -1.63 5.96 9.56
N VAL A 115 -1.31 4.68 9.46
CA VAL A 115 -1.68 3.64 10.43
C VAL A 115 -0.41 2.97 10.91
N LYS A 116 -0.25 2.91 12.23
CA LYS A 116 0.90 2.34 12.90
C LYS A 116 0.45 1.26 13.87
N TYR A 117 1.21 0.17 13.96
CA TYR A 117 1.01 -0.87 14.96
C TYR A 117 2.28 -1.71 15.15
N LYS A 118 2.32 -2.45 16.26
CA LYS A 118 3.34 -3.45 16.54
C LYS A 118 2.79 -4.85 16.34
N LEU A 119 3.64 -5.78 15.94
CA LEU A 119 3.32 -7.19 15.91
C LEU A 119 3.49 -7.77 17.32
N LYS A 120 2.52 -8.56 17.79
CA LYS A 120 2.67 -9.29 19.04
C LYS A 120 3.77 -10.35 18.96
N ASP A 121 4.33 -10.70 20.09
CA ASP A 121 5.46 -11.62 20.26
C ASP A 121 5.37 -12.90 19.41
N VAL A 122 4.23 -13.54 19.37
CA VAL A 122 4.04 -14.78 18.60
C VAL A 122 4.18 -14.50 17.10
N GLN A 123 3.60 -13.39 16.65
CA GLN A 123 3.59 -13.03 15.22
C GLN A 123 4.98 -12.62 14.74
N HIS A 124 5.71 -11.79 15.50
CA HIS A 124 7.05 -11.38 15.08
C HIS A 124 8.05 -12.53 15.10
N LYS A 125 7.95 -13.48 16.06
CA LYS A 125 8.77 -14.70 16.07
C LYS A 125 8.51 -15.59 14.86
N LEU A 126 7.26 -15.68 14.41
CA LEU A 126 6.91 -16.38 13.16
C LEU A 126 7.48 -15.69 11.93
N GLU A 127 7.45 -14.36 11.88
CA GLU A 127 7.94 -13.58 10.74
C GLU A 127 9.46 -13.60 10.62
N THR A 128 10.18 -13.47 11.73
CA THR A 128 11.64 -13.45 11.75
C THR A 128 12.28 -14.84 11.80
N LYS A 129 11.58 -15.84 12.34
CA LYS A 129 12.06 -17.24 12.46
C LYS A 129 13.42 -17.40 13.14
N GLY A 130 13.76 -16.51 14.08
CA GLY A 130 15.05 -16.51 14.76
C GLY A 130 16.25 -16.11 13.89
N LEU A 131 16.00 -15.41 12.78
CA LEU A 131 17.08 -14.88 11.92
C LEU A 131 17.79 -13.71 12.60
N THR A 132 19.10 -13.60 12.42
CA THR A 132 19.88 -12.38 12.77
C THR A 132 19.53 -11.23 11.83
N LYS A 133 20.01 -10.02 12.12
CA LYS A 133 19.81 -8.83 11.26
C LYS A 133 20.29 -9.07 9.84
N GLU A 134 21.48 -9.61 9.70
CA GLU A 134 22.11 -9.86 8.40
C GLU A 134 21.35 -10.92 7.60
N GLN A 135 20.91 -11.99 8.28
CA GLN A 135 20.11 -13.05 7.66
C GLN A 135 18.73 -12.55 7.23
N LEU A 136 18.10 -11.70 8.06
CA LEU A 136 16.81 -11.11 7.75
C LEU A 136 16.93 -10.16 6.54
N LYS A 137 17.98 -9.32 6.53
CA LYS A 137 18.26 -8.46 5.37
C LYS A 137 18.50 -9.28 4.12
N ALA A 138 19.35 -10.30 4.17
CA ALA A 138 19.65 -11.17 3.02
C ALA A 138 18.38 -11.86 2.49
N LYS A 139 17.46 -12.28 3.38
CA LYS A 139 16.15 -12.83 3.01
C LYS A 139 15.32 -11.82 2.21
N PHE A 140 15.23 -10.57 2.67
CA PHE A 140 14.50 -9.52 1.96
C PHE A 140 15.18 -9.14 0.63
N ASP A 141 16.51 -8.99 0.61
CA ASP A 141 17.25 -8.73 -0.63
C ASP A 141 16.97 -9.79 -1.70
N LYS A 142 16.93 -11.07 -1.29
CA LYS A 142 16.56 -12.16 -2.18
C LYS A 142 15.12 -12.05 -2.68
N GLN A 143 14.16 -11.77 -1.79
CA GLN A 143 12.76 -11.60 -2.17
C GLN A 143 12.57 -10.45 -3.18
N ILE A 144 13.28 -9.33 -2.97
CA ILE A 144 13.27 -8.17 -3.87
C ILE A 144 13.84 -8.55 -5.25
N ALA A 145 14.94 -9.30 -5.28
CA ALA A 145 15.56 -9.75 -6.52
C ALA A 145 14.65 -10.72 -7.29
N ASP A 146 14.04 -11.67 -6.60
CA ASP A 146 13.11 -12.65 -7.19
C ASP A 146 11.88 -11.93 -7.79
N ALA A 147 11.27 -10.97 -7.05
CA ALA A 147 10.15 -10.19 -7.52
C ALA A 147 10.48 -9.36 -8.78
N LYS A 148 11.66 -8.74 -8.85
CA LYS A 148 12.13 -8.01 -10.04
C LYS A 148 12.27 -8.94 -11.26
N THR A 149 12.82 -10.14 -11.03
CA THR A 149 13.00 -11.14 -12.08
C THR A 149 11.67 -11.62 -12.65
N ASP A 150 10.67 -11.84 -11.79
CA ASP A 150 9.35 -12.30 -12.22
C ASP A 150 8.57 -11.19 -12.95
N MET A 151 8.71 -9.93 -12.55
CA MET A 151 8.16 -8.79 -13.30
C MET A 151 8.80 -8.66 -14.69
N GLN A 152 10.11 -8.84 -14.82
CA GLN A 152 10.79 -8.84 -16.12
C GLN A 152 10.27 -9.95 -17.02
N LYS A 153 10.16 -11.18 -16.51
CA LYS A 153 9.61 -12.32 -17.27
C LYS A 153 8.16 -12.07 -17.72
N ALA A 154 7.33 -11.46 -16.87
CA ALA A 154 5.96 -11.10 -17.21
C ALA A 154 5.93 -10.03 -18.31
N GLY A 155 6.77 -9.00 -18.21
CA GLY A 155 6.92 -7.95 -19.23
C GLY A 155 7.36 -8.51 -20.59
N ASP A 156 8.30 -9.43 -20.60
CA ASP A 156 8.78 -10.09 -21.84
C ASP A 156 7.69 -10.97 -22.48
N LYS A 157 6.89 -11.66 -21.67
CA LYS A 157 5.72 -12.42 -22.18
C LYS A 157 4.68 -11.50 -22.82
N MET A 158 4.39 -10.34 -22.17
CA MET A 158 3.45 -9.35 -22.72
C MET A 158 3.96 -8.75 -24.04
N LYS A 159 5.26 -8.41 -24.12
CA LYS A 159 5.88 -7.92 -25.38
C LYS A 159 5.76 -8.94 -26.50
N LYS A 160 6.02 -10.22 -26.23
CA LYS A 160 5.87 -11.30 -27.21
C LYS A 160 4.40 -11.46 -27.67
N ALA A 161 3.46 -11.40 -26.74
CA ALA A 161 2.04 -11.46 -27.08
C ALA A 161 1.59 -10.24 -27.91
N GLY A 162 2.04 -9.02 -27.56
CA GLY A 162 1.77 -7.82 -28.34
C GLY A 162 2.33 -7.89 -29.76
N ALA A 163 3.54 -8.38 -29.93
CA ALA A 163 4.15 -8.57 -31.26
C ALA A 163 3.39 -9.60 -32.14
N CYS A 164 2.80 -10.63 -31.54
CA CYS A 164 1.92 -11.57 -32.26
C CYS A 164 0.64 -10.87 -32.75
N ILE A 165 0.00 -10.05 -31.93
CA ILE A 165 -1.21 -9.32 -32.29
C ILE A 165 -0.94 -8.30 -33.42
N GLU A 166 0.18 -7.57 -33.38
CA GLU A 166 0.56 -6.65 -34.44
C GLU A 166 0.83 -7.36 -35.78
N ASN A 167 1.42 -8.54 -35.76
CA ASN A 167 1.65 -9.35 -36.96
C ASN A 167 0.33 -9.87 -37.55
N ASP A 168 -0.62 -10.32 -36.71
CA ASP A 168 -1.94 -10.74 -37.15
C ASP A 168 -2.75 -9.60 -37.77
N MET A 169 -2.70 -8.39 -37.19
CA MET A 169 -3.34 -7.19 -37.75
C MET A 169 -2.72 -6.77 -39.09
N LYS A 170 -1.41 -6.91 -39.28
CA LYS A 170 -0.75 -6.64 -40.56
C LYS A 170 -1.15 -7.65 -41.64
N CYS A 171 -1.45 -8.89 -41.26
CA CYS A 171 -1.97 -9.90 -42.20
C CYS A 171 -3.43 -9.61 -42.61
N CYS A 172 -4.28 -9.12 -41.70
CA CYS A 172 -5.66 -8.78 -42.01
C CYS A 172 -5.82 -7.53 -42.92
N GLY A 173 -4.80 -6.67 -43.00
CA GLY A 173 -4.81 -5.49 -43.87
C GLY A 173 -4.42 -5.75 -45.33
N LYS A 174 -4.01 -6.96 -45.70
CA LYS A 174 -3.70 -7.36 -47.06
C LYS A 174 -4.82 -8.27 -47.55
N SER A 175 -5.53 -7.84 -48.61
CA SER A 175 -6.67 -8.51 -49.24
C SER A 175 -6.38 -9.88 -49.85
N ASP A 176 -5.26 -10.53 -49.52
CA ASP A 176 -4.84 -11.80 -50.11
C ASP A 176 -4.65 -12.94 -49.09
N CYS A 177 -5.44 -12.94 -47.99
CA CYS A 177 -5.58 -14.17 -47.19
C CYS A 177 -6.36 -15.23 -47.97
N LYS A 178 -5.72 -15.92 -48.88
CA LYS A 178 -6.27 -17.14 -49.50
C LYS A 178 -6.50 -18.18 -48.40
N LYS A 179 -7.78 -18.47 -48.17
CA LYS A 179 -8.20 -19.62 -47.36
C LYS A 179 -7.50 -20.89 -47.84
N LYS A 180 -6.77 -21.55 -46.99
CA LYS A 180 -6.44 -22.95 -47.07
C LYS A 180 -7.25 -23.71 -46.03
#